data_df4a7b5908478f70f396a3c7360ccb73
#
_entry.id   df4a7b5908478f70f396a3c7360ccb73
#
_cell.length_a   1.000
_cell.length_b   1.000
_cell.length_c   1.000
_cell.angle_alpha   90.00
_cell.angle_beta   90.00
_cell.angle_gamma   90.00
#
_symmetry.space_group_name_H-M   'P 1'
#
loop_
_entity.id
_entity.type
_entity.pdbx_description
1 polymer ?
#
loop_
_entity_poly.entity_id
_entity_poly.type
_entity_poly.pdbx_seq_one_letter_code
_entity_poly.pdbx_strand_id
1 'polypeptide(L)'
;MSNNNYRCINCGTRVKDLFHKLSSGLLTCVCSNCNEVVDKYIEHDSVLIFLDALLLKTQAFRHILHNRSRKTVWKITLTFLLIETLARVINSSKVISKWNNPDAEFYTILVTEFLYMFVEVALEQITGVLVIVFLSKMYSDLVKIPHPGMKPLLTGLFFSYFLCNVFIPLVSLWGENYRGWCCALIQLFIHLSKIQVLRVICNYGYFTATVITLIGYGSQLLLFYSRTGELFRYYIHNIWQLCCYY
;
A
#
# COMPACT_ATOMS: atom_id res chain seq x y z
N MET A 1 27.55 -4.33 15.36
CA MET A 1 27.61 -3.20 14.41
C MET A 1 26.41 -3.29 13.50
N SER A 2 25.40 -2.45 13.70
CA SER A 2 24.21 -2.41 12.86
C SER A 2 24.63 -1.82 11.49
N ASN A 3 24.55 -2.65 10.46
CA ASN A 3 24.81 -2.23 9.08
C ASN A 3 23.62 -1.36 8.60
N ASN A 4 23.48 -0.18 9.18
CA ASN A 4 22.41 0.75 8.84
C ASN A 4 22.71 1.38 7.49
N ASN A 5 22.11 0.86 6.44
CA ASN A 5 22.17 1.42 5.09
C ASN A 5 21.22 2.62 4.97
N TYR A 6 21.55 3.72 5.64
CA TYR A 6 20.80 4.97 5.52
C TYR A 6 20.97 5.59 4.13
N ARG A 7 19.97 6.38 3.72
CA ARG A 7 20.01 7.09 2.44
C ARG A 7 19.61 8.56 2.61
N CYS A 8 20.25 9.42 1.86
CA CYS A 8 19.83 10.80 1.73
C CYS A 8 18.43 10.86 1.12
N ILE A 9 17.50 11.61 1.73
CA ILE A 9 16.13 11.72 1.25
C ILE A 9 16.04 12.49 -0.08
N ASN A 10 16.96 13.40 -0.36
CA ASN A 10 16.97 14.21 -1.58
C ASN A 10 17.56 13.46 -2.78
N CYS A 11 18.80 13.04 -2.73
CA CYS A 11 19.50 12.40 -3.86
C CYS A 11 19.48 10.87 -3.84
N GLY A 12 19.15 10.21 -2.69
CA GLY A 12 19.13 8.75 -2.57
C GLY A 12 20.50 8.10 -2.34
N THR A 13 21.59 8.86 -2.30
CA THR A 13 22.95 8.36 -2.03
C THR A 13 23.02 7.72 -0.65
N ARG A 14 23.80 6.64 -0.52
CA ARG A 14 24.03 5.98 0.78
C ARG A 14 24.87 6.88 1.68
N VAL A 15 24.48 6.97 2.94
CA VAL A 15 25.16 7.73 3.99
C VAL A 15 25.40 6.86 5.21
N LYS A 16 26.45 7.19 5.97
CA LYS A 16 26.82 6.42 7.17
C LYS A 16 25.91 6.78 8.34
N ASP A 17 25.69 8.06 8.56
CA ASP A 17 24.96 8.60 9.70
C ASP A 17 23.89 9.60 9.25
N LEU A 18 22.78 9.65 9.99
CA LEU A 18 21.70 10.60 9.75
C LEU A 18 21.86 11.86 10.61
N PHE A 19 22.39 11.69 11.82
CA PHE A 19 22.59 12.76 12.79
C PHE A 19 23.75 12.41 13.71
N HIS A 20 24.35 13.44 14.29
CA HIS A 20 25.31 13.35 15.37
C HIS A 20 24.63 13.79 16.67
N LYS A 21 24.79 12.98 17.71
CA LYS A 21 24.27 13.32 19.04
C LYS A 21 25.30 14.19 19.75
N LEU A 22 24.96 15.46 19.95
CA LEU A 22 25.71 16.38 20.82
C LEU A 22 25.12 16.39 22.23
N SER A 23 25.89 16.87 23.20
CA SER A 23 25.43 17.09 24.58
C SER A 23 24.24 18.06 24.67
N SER A 24 24.09 18.96 23.70
CA SER A 24 23.04 19.99 23.61
C SER A 24 21.88 19.67 22.66
N GLY A 25 21.90 18.53 21.96
CA GLY A 25 20.83 18.17 21.01
C GLY A 25 21.28 17.23 19.88
N LEU A 26 20.42 17.13 18.87
CA LEU A 26 20.66 16.37 17.65
C LEU A 26 21.14 17.34 16.56
N LEU A 27 22.27 17.06 15.94
CA LEU A 27 22.77 17.77 14.77
C LEU A 27 22.57 16.90 13.55
N THR A 28 21.75 17.34 12.59
CA THR A 28 21.52 16.64 11.32
C THR A 28 22.76 16.69 10.42
N CYS A 29 23.07 15.57 9.77
CA CYS A 29 24.19 15.48 8.84
C CYS A 29 23.87 16.12 7.48
N VAL A 30 24.88 16.68 6.81
CA VAL A 30 24.78 17.20 5.44
C VAL A 30 25.29 16.12 4.47
N CYS A 31 24.61 15.93 3.36
CA CYS A 31 24.97 14.98 2.34
C CYS A 31 26.14 15.48 1.50
N SER A 32 27.19 14.67 1.35
CA SER A 32 28.37 15.00 0.55
C SER A 32 28.10 15.07 -0.96
N ASN A 33 26.97 14.54 -1.44
CA ASN A 33 26.67 14.50 -2.87
C ASN A 33 25.75 15.64 -3.33
N CYS A 34 24.79 16.07 -2.51
CA CYS A 34 23.84 17.12 -2.88
C CYS A 34 23.92 18.36 -1.98
N ASN A 35 24.77 18.35 -0.96
CA ASN A 35 24.96 19.43 0.01
C ASN A 35 23.70 19.85 0.79
N GLU A 36 22.66 19.00 0.78
CA GLU A 36 21.44 19.18 1.54
C GLU A 36 21.45 18.35 2.81
N VAL A 37 20.58 18.68 3.76
CA VAL A 37 20.36 17.88 4.97
C VAL A 37 20.00 16.45 4.58
N VAL A 38 20.71 15.46 5.15
CA VAL A 38 20.53 14.05 4.82
C VAL A 38 19.09 13.60 5.02
N ASP A 39 18.49 13.98 6.16
CA ASP A 39 17.12 13.62 6.48
C ASP A 39 16.46 14.65 7.42
N LYS A 40 15.66 15.53 6.86
CA LYS A 40 14.91 16.54 7.62
C LYS A 40 13.77 15.97 8.44
N TYR A 41 13.26 14.77 8.07
CA TYR A 41 12.11 14.16 8.76
C TYR A 41 12.44 13.60 10.16
N ILE A 42 13.72 13.57 10.55
CA ILE A 42 14.13 13.21 11.92
C ILE A 42 13.55 14.18 12.95
N GLU A 43 13.42 15.47 12.59
CA GLU A 43 12.93 16.53 13.44
C GLU A 43 11.41 16.76 13.27
N HIS A 44 10.76 16.05 12.35
CA HIS A 44 9.36 16.24 12.02
C HIS A 44 8.45 15.24 12.73
N ASP A 45 7.24 15.68 13.05
CA ASP A 45 6.20 14.83 13.62
C ASP A 45 5.75 13.74 12.66
N SER A 46 5.38 12.58 13.22
CA SER A 46 4.90 11.43 12.42
C SER A 46 3.69 11.76 11.55
N VAL A 47 2.86 12.72 11.95
CA VAL A 47 1.69 13.19 11.18
C VAL A 47 2.14 13.89 9.90
N LEU A 48 3.14 14.78 9.97
CA LEU A 48 3.67 15.47 8.81
C LEU A 48 4.33 14.51 7.83
N ILE A 49 5.09 13.52 8.35
CA ILE A 49 5.68 12.46 7.54
C ILE A 49 4.60 11.66 6.80
N PHE A 50 3.51 11.33 7.49
CA PHE A 50 2.37 10.62 6.91
C PHE A 50 1.67 11.44 5.83
N LEU A 51 1.42 12.73 6.06
CA LEU A 51 0.83 13.63 5.06
C LEU A 51 1.72 13.77 3.81
N ASP A 52 3.03 13.92 4.00
CA ASP A 52 3.97 13.99 2.89
C ASP A 52 4.06 12.66 2.11
N ALA A 53 3.90 11.53 2.79
CA ALA A 53 3.78 10.23 2.12
C ALA A 53 2.46 10.10 1.35
N LEU A 54 1.32 10.60 1.88
CA LEU A 54 0.05 10.71 1.16
C LEU A 54 0.17 11.59 -0.08
N LEU A 55 0.95 12.66 -0.02
CA LEU A 55 1.26 13.51 -1.17
C LEU A 55 2.28 12.87 -2.13
N LEU A 56 2.61 11.59 -1.95
CA LEU A 56 3.55 10.81 -2.78
C LEU A 56 4.94 11.44 -2.91
N LYS A 57 5.36 12.25 -1.93
CA LYS A 57 6.70 12.86 -1.92
C LYS A 57 7.77 11.77 -1.79
N THR A 58 8.65 11.68 -2.76
CA THR A 58 9.75 10.70 -2.81
C THR A 58 10.65 10.77 -1.57
N GLN A 59 10.83 11.96 -1.00
CA GLN A 59 11.61 12.19 0.22
C GLN A 59 10.99 11.46 1.43
N ALA A 60 9.66 11.55 1.62
CA ALA A 60 8.96 10.87 2.70
C ALA A 60 9.05 9.34 2.55
N PHE A 61 8.91 8.83 1.32
CA PHE A 61 9.08 7.39 1.04
C PHE A 61 10.52 6.93 1.34
N ARG A 62 11.55 7.71 0.97
CA ARG A 62 12.95 7.37 1.30
C ARG A 62 13.18 7.34 2.81
N HIS A 63 12.67 8.33 3.55
CA HIS A 63 12.73 8.35 5.01
C HIS A 63 12.12 7.09 5.61
N ILE A 64 10.88 6.78 5.27
CA ILE A 64 10.12 5.65 5.86
C ILE A 64 10.75 4.30 5.50
N LEU A 65 11.18 4.13 4.24
CA LEU A 65 11.64 2.83 3.74
C LEU A 65 13.11 2.54 4.02
N HIS A 66 13.96 3.56 4.15
CA HIS A 66 15.40 3.37 4.36
C HIS A 66 15.88 3.82 5.74
N ASN A 67 15.34 4.90 6.28
CA ASN A 67 15.89 5.55 7.47
C ASN A 67 15.14 5.20 8.76
N ARG A 68 13.87 4.76 8.66
CA ARG A 68 13.04 4.40 9.82
C ARG A 68 13.06 2.89 10.10
N SER A 69 12.84 2.51 11.37
CA SER A 69 12.71 1.09 11.77
C SER A 69 11.44 0.44 11.21
N ARG A 70 11.59 -0.75 10.63
CA ARG A 70 10.52 -1.48 9.91
C ARG A 70 9.73 -2.45 10.79
N LYS A 71 10.00 -2.52 12.09
CA LYS A 71 9.48 -3.58 12.98
C LYS A 71 7.94 -3.62 13.09
N THR A 72 7.25 -2.51 12.80
CA THR A 72 5.81 -2.38 13.04
C THR A 72 4.96 -2.57 11.78
N VAL A 73 5.55 -2.58 10.58
CA VAL A 73 4.82 -2.58 9.30
C VAL A 73 3.88 -3.78 9.16
N TRP A 74 4.31 -5.00 9.56
CA TRP A 74 3.49 -6.19 9.44
C TRP A 74 2.23 -6.16 10.32
N LYS A 75 2.33 -5.60 11.54
CA LYS A 75 1.16 -5.45 12.45
C LYS A 75 0.13 -4.52 11.84
N ILE A 76 0.60 -3.38 11.33
CA ILE A 76 -0.24 -2.39 10.68
C ILE A 76 -0.90 -2.99 9.42
N THR A 77 -0.17 -3.74 8.60
CA THR A 77 -0.71 -4.41 7.41
C THR A 77 -1.82 -5.39 7.78
N LEU A 78 -1.62 -6.20 8.83
CA LEU A 78 -2.65 -7.13 9.31
C LEU A 78 -3.91 -6.40 9.77
N THR A 79 -3.76 -5.30 10.52
CA THR A 79 -4.89 -4.49 10.97
C THR A 79 -5.73 -3.97 9.79
N PHE A 80 -5.07 -3.46 8.72
CA PHE A 80 -5.79 -2.96 7.55
C PHE A 80 -6.40 -4.05 6.71
N LEU A 81 -5.80 -5.23 6.66
CA LEU A 81 -6.39 -6.41 6.03
C LEU A 81 -7.70 -6.83 6.72
N LEU A 82 -7.73 -6.78 8.05
CA LEU A 82 -8.95 -7.01 8.84
C LEU A 82 -10.00 -5.93 8.59
N ILE A 83 -9.61 -4.64 8.53
CA ILE A 83 -10.52 -3.52 8.25
C ILE A 83 -11.13 -3.65 6.84
N GLU A 84 -10.33 -3.97 5.83
CA GLU A 84 -10.83 -4.18 4.47
C GLU A 84 -11.79 -5.37 4.41
N THR A 85 -11.44 -6.48 5.07
CA THR A 85 -12.33 -7.64 5.19
C THR A 85 -13.66 -7.26 5.81
N LEU A 86 -13.64 -6.55 6.93
CA LEU A 86 -14.85 -6.11 7.62
C LEU A 86 -15.70 -5.21 6.72
N ALA A 87 -15.08 -4.27 6.01
CA ALA A 87 -15.80 -3.40 5.06
C ALA A 87 -16.47 -4.19 3.94
N ARG A 88 -15.84 -5.24 3.41
CA ARG A 88 -16.43 -6.13 2.40
C ARG A 88 -17.61 -6.96 2.98
N VAL A 89 -17.47 -7.48 4.20
CA VAL A 89 -18.50 -8.28 4.87
C VAL A 89 -19.74 -7.45 5.13
N ILE A 90 -19.61 -6.23 5.65
CA ILE A 90 -20.73 -5.33 5.91
C ILE A 90 -21.50 -5.01 4.62
N ASN A 91 -20.82 -4.97 3.48
CA ASN A 91 -21.43 -4.73 2.17
C ASN A 91 -21.89 -6.03 1.46
N SER A 92 -21.75 -7.19 2.09
CA SER A 92 -22.22 -8.45 1.52
C SER A 92 -23.75 -8.52 1.53
N SER A 93 -24.35 -8.87 0.39
CA SER A 93 -25.80 -9.03 0.25
C SER A 93 -26.41 -10.06 1.22
N LYS A 94 -25.65 -11.11 1.55
CA LYS A 94 -26.05 -12.14 2.51
C LYS A 94 -26.17 -11.61 3.93
N VAL A 95 -25.25 -10.72 4.33
CA VAL A 95 -25.25 -10.09 5.66
C VAL A 95 -26.33 -9.02 5.72
N ILE A 96 -26.44 -8.17 4.68
CA ILE A 96 -27.42 -7.09 4.62
C ILE A 96 -28.85 -7.63 4.68
N SER A 97 -29.16 -8.72 3.97
CA SER A 97 -30.51 -9.29 3.93
C SER A 97 -31.01 -9.76 5.29
N LYS A 98 -30.14 -10.17 6.20
CA LYS A 98 -30.49 -10.66 7.55
C LYS A 98 -30.23 -9.64 8.67
N TRP A 99 -29.69 -8.45 8.34
CA TRP A 99 -29.30 -7.44 9.34
C TRP A 99 -30.47 -6.96 10.20
N ASN A 100 -31.67 -6.82 9.61
CA ASN A 100 -32.84 -6.27 10.31
C ASN A 100 -33.49 -7.24 11.32
N ASN A 101 -33.26 -8.54 11.17
CA ASN A 101 -33.80 -9.58 12.07
C ASN A 101 -32.68 -10.60 12.38
N PRO A 102 -31.72 -10.25 13.26
CA PRO A 102 -30.63 -11.14 13.59
C PRO A 102 -31.07 -12.32 14.42
N ASP A 103 -30.97 -13.51 13.87
CA ASP A 103 -31.24 -14.81 14.51
C ASP A 103 -29.90 -15.53 14.77
N ALA A 104 -29.97 -16.74 15.36
CA ALA A 104 -28.75 -17.54 15.58
C ALA A 104 -28.03 -17.89 14.27
N GLU A 105 -28.75 -18.00 13.16
CA GLU A 105 -28.22 -18.26 11.83
C GLU A 105 -27.45 -17.04 11.31
N PHE A 106 -27.86 -15.80 11.63
CA PHE A 106 -27.17 -14.58 11.26
C PHE A 106 -25.72 -14.57 11.74
N TYR A 107 -25.45 -14.92 13.00
CA TYR A 107 -24.09 -14.94 13.54
C TYR A 107 -23.19 -15.98 12.85
N THR A 108 -23.76 -17.13 12.51
CA THR A 108 -23.05 -18.18 11.77
C THR A 108 -22.68 -17.69 10.36
N ILE A 109 -23.61 -17.03 9.67
CA ILE A 109 -23.38 -16.44 8.34
C ILE A 109 -22.31 -15.35 8.45
N LEU A 110 -22.39 -14.46 9.43
CA LEU A 110 -21.46 -13.36 9.62
C LEU A 110 -20.01 -13.87 9.80
N VAL A 111 -19.82 -14.88 10.65
CA VAL A 111 -18.49 -15.47 10.89
C VAL A 111 -17.98 -16.19 9.63
N THR A 112 -18.83 -16.95 8.96
CA THR A 112 -18.45 -17.69 7.76
C THR A 112 -18.07 -16.75 6.61
N GLU A 113 -18.88 -15.71 6.36
CA GLU A 113 -18.58 -14.68 5.36
C GLU A 113 -17.31 -13.92 5.72
N PHE A 114 -17.09 -13.61 7.00
CA PHE A 114 -15.86 -12.95 7.43
C PHE A 114 -14.61 -13.80 7.14
N LEU A 115 -14.61 -15.07 7.50
CA LEU A 115 -13.47 -15.97 7.24
C LEU A 115 -13.24 -16.15 5.74
N TYR A 116 -14.32 -16.32 4.97
CA TYR A 116 -14.23 -16.43 3.52
C TYR A 116 -13.62 -15.18 2.88
N MET A 117 -14.18 -14.00 3.19
CA MET A 117 -13.69 -12.72 2.67
C MET A 117 -12.26 -12.41 3.12
N PHE A 118 -11.89 -12.79 4.36
CA PHE A 118 -10.53 -12.60 4.86
C PHE A 118 -9.51 -13.40 4.04
N VAL A 119 -9.80 -14.65 3.76
CA VAL A 119 -8.94 -15.51 2.92
C VAL A 119 -8.85 -14.92 1.50
N GLU A 120 -9.97 -14.46 0.96
CA GLU A 120 -10.01 -13.87 -0.37
C GLU A 120 -9.16 -12.61 -0.48
N VAL A 121 -9.35 -11.63 0.42
CA VAL A 121 -8.54 -10.40 0.48
C VAL A 121 -7.06 -10.72 0.66
N ALA A 122 -6.73 -11.66 1.55
CA ALA A 122 -5.36 -12.07 1.77
C ALA A 122 -4.72 -12.66 0.51
N LEU A 123 -5.42 -13.55 -0.20
CA LEU A 123 -4.94 -14.14 -1.45
C LEU A 123 -4.75 -13.11 -2.56
N GLU A 124 -5.69 -12.17 -2.71
CA GLU A 124 -5.57 -11.06 -3.67
C GLU A 124 -4.28 -10.25 -3.41
N GLN A 125 -4.07 -9.84 -2.16
CA GLN A 125 -2.88 -9.04 -1.81
C GLN A 125 -1.58 -9.82 -1.98
N ILE A 126 -1.54 -11.08 -1.54
CA ILE A 126 -0.37 -11.95 -1.67
C ILE A 126 -0.04 -12.16 -3.16
N THR A 127 -1.03 -12.46 -3.99
CA THR A 127 -0.82 -12.68 -5.44
C THR A 127 -0.24 -11.44 -6.11
N GLY A 128 -0.82 -10.26 -5.89
CA GLY A 128 -0.31 -9.03 -6.48
C GLY A 128 1.11 -8.69 -6.02
N VAL A 129 1.41 -8.89 -4.73
CA VAL A 129 2.76 -8.68 -4.19
C VAL A 129 3.75 -9.66 -4.78
N LEU A 130 3.41 -10.95 -4.89
CA LEU A 130 4.29 -11.98 -5.47
C LEU A 130 4.60 -11.69 -6.94
N VAL A 131 3.59 -11.30 -7.74
CA VAL A 131 3.79 -10.94 -9.15
C VAL A 131 4.69 -9.72 -9.28
N ILE A 132 4.48 -8.66 -8.50
CA ILE A 132 5.33 -7.47 -8.52
C ILE A 132 6.78 -7.82 -8.15
N VAL A 133 6.98 -8.63 -7.11
CA VAL A 133 8.31 -9.05 -6.67
C VAL A 133 9.00 -9.91 -7.73
N PHE A 134 8.29 -10.85 -8.33
CA PHE A 134 8.78 -11.71 -9.40
C PHE A 134 9.21 -10.89 -10.63
N LEU A 135 8.34 -10.00 -11.11
CA LEU A 135 8.64 -9.13 -12.26
C LEU A 135 9.79 -8.16 -11.96
N SER A 136 9.85 -7.62 -10.73
CA SER A 136 10.96 -6.77 -10.31
C SER A 136 12.28 -7.52 -10.34
N LYS A 137 12.31 -8.77 -9.89
CA LYS A 137 13.49 -9.62 -9.95
C LYS A 137 13.89 -9.91 -11.39
N MET A 138 12.96 -10.38 -12.22
CA MET A 138 13.21 -10.63 -13.65
C MET A 138 13.77 -9.40 -14.37
N TYR A 139 13.18 -8.23 -14.14
CA TYR A 139 13.65 -7.00 -14.75
C TYR A 139 15.06 -6.62 -14.27
N SER A 140 15.34 -6.76 -12.97
CA SER A 140 16.68 -6.50 -12.42
C SER A 140 17.74 -7.42 -13.03
N ASP A 141 17.42 -8.70 -13.19
CA ASP A 141 18.33 -9.68 -13.78
C ASP A 141 18.56 -9.40 -15.29
N LEU A 142 17.52 -8.98 -16.02
CA LEU A 142 17.60 -8.63 -17.44
C LEU A 142 18.45 -7.38 -17.67
N VAL A 143 18.28 -6.34 -16.87
CA VAL A 143 18.97 -5.03 -17.01
C VAL A 143 20.29 -5.02 -16.24
N LYS A 144 20.62 -6.08 -15.50
CA LYS A 144 21.81 -6.21 -14.65
C LYS A 144 21.91 -5.12 -13.56
N ILE A 145 20.78 -4.66 -13.06
CA ILE A 145 20.70 -3.74 -11.92
C ILE A 145 20.71 -4.54 -10.62
N PRO A 146 21.46 -4.15 -9.58
CA PRO A 146 21.46 -4.85 -8.31
C PRO A 146 20.07 -4.83 -7.66
N HIS A 147 19.47 -6.02 -7.45
CA HIS A 147 18.18 -6.14 -6.79
C HIS A 147 18.30 -5.77 -5.30
N PRO A 148 17.41 -4.93 -4.77
CA PRO A 148 17.49 -4.42 -3.37
C PRO A 148 17.27 -5.48 -2.29
N GLY A 149 16.94 -6.71 -2.66
CA GLY A 149 16.56 -7.79 -1.77
C GLY A 149 15.05 -7.85 -1.51
N MET A 150 14.58 -9.03 -1.09
CA MET A 150 13.15 -9.31 -0.89
C MET A 150 12.54 -8.50 0.27
N LYS A 151 13.24 -8.45 1.42
CA LYS A 151 12.71 -7.82 2.65
C LYS A 151 12.36 -6.35 2.50
N PRO A 152 13.23 -5.46 1.97
CA PRO A 152 12.87 -4.06 1.80
C PRO A 152 11.73 -3.86 0.80
N LEU A 153 11.69 -4.64 -0.28
CA LEU A 153 10.65 -4.54 -1.29
C LEU A 153 9.27 -4.95 -0.72
N LEU A 154 9.19 -6.09 -0.05
CA LEU A 154 7.96 -6.53 0.64
C LEU A 154 7.48 -5.48 1.65
N THR A 155 8.40 -4.97 2.49
CA THR A 155 8.06 -3.93 3.47
C THR A 155 7.48 -2.69 2.81
N GLY A 156 8.06 -2.27 1.68
CA GLY A 156 7.57 -1.10 0.94
C GLY A 156 6.19 -1.34 0.31
N LEU A 157 5.96 -2.52 -0.28
CA LEU A 157 4.66 -2.87 -0.88
C LEU A 157 3.56 -2.97 0.19
N PHE A 158 3.85 -3.53 1.36
CA PHE A 158 2.91 -3.53 2.49
C PHE A 158 2.66 -2.13 3.03
N PHE A 159 3.69 -1.28 3.08
CA PHE A 159 3.52 0.11 3.46
C PHE A 159 2.61 0.88 2.49
N SER A 160 2.75 0.67 1.18
CA SER A 160 1.88 1.32 0.18
C SER A 160 0.42 0.90 0.32
N TYR A 161 0.17 -0.36 0.66
CA TYR A 161 -1.16 -0.86 0.95
C TYR A 161 -1.77 -0.19 2.19
N PHE A 162 -1.01 -0.11 3.29
CA PHE A 162 -1.42 0.60 4.51
C PHE A 162 -1.77 2.06 4.25
N LEU A 163 -0.90 2.78 3.55
CA LEU A 163 -0.98 4.24 3.40
C LEU A 163 -2.35 4.72 2.90
N CYS A 164 -2.97 3.96 2.02
CA CYS A 164 -4.21 4.36 1.36
C CYS A 164 -5.46 3.71 1.98
N ASN A 165 -5.34 2.49 2.50
CA ASN A 165 -6.45 1.77 3.08
C ASN A 165 -6.97 2.38 4.40
N VAL A 166 -6.23 3.32 4.99
CA VAL A 166 -6.71 4.13 6.14
C VAL A 166 -8.00 4.89 5.81
N PHE A 167 -8.27 5.16 4.53
CA PHE A 167 -9.47 5.87 4.10
C PHE A 167 -10.69 4.95 3.90
N ILE A 168 -10.54 3.62 3.83
CA ILE A 168 -11.67 2.70 3.61
C ILE A 168 -12.77 2.86 4.67
N PRO A 169 -12.47 2.91 5.99
CA PRO A 169 -13.50 3.13 7.00
C PRO A 169 -14.25 4.45 6.82
N LEU A 170 -13.52 5.52 6.44
CA LEU A 170 -14.12 6.83 6.21
C LEU A 170 -15.09 6.80 5.04
N VAL A 171 -14.71 6.13 3.94
CA VAL A 171 -15.57 5.97 2.75
C VAL A 171 -16.81 5.10 3.05
N SER A 172 -16.66 4.10 3.91
CA SER A 172 -17.80 3.24 4.32
C SER A 172 -18.88 4.01 5.09
N LEU A 173 -18.51 5.14 5.73
CA LEU A 173 -19.44 6.03 6.42
C LEU A 173 -20.13 7.02 5.47
N TRP A 174 -19.61 7.21 4.26
CA TRP A 174 -20.23 8.11 3.26
C TRP A 174 -21.39 7.40 2.55
N GLY A 175 -22.37 8.19 2.12
CA GLY A 175 -23.57 7.67 1.45
C GLY A 175 -23.25 6.82 0.20
N GLU A 176 -24.19 5.96 -0.18
CA GLU A 176 -24.00 4.97 -1.25
C GLU A 176 -23.63 5.57 -2.61
N ASN A 177 -24.13 6.77 -2.92
CA ASN A 177 -23.96 7.44 -4.21
C ASN A 177 -22.49 7.75 -4.56
N TYR A 178 -21.61 8.01 -3.56
CA TYR A 178 -20.21 8.39 -3.77
C TYR A 178 -19.22 7.25 -3.47
N ARG A 179 -19.72 6.14 -2.89
CA ARG A 179 -18.86 5.03 -2.44
C ARG A 179 -18.00 4.45 -3.56
N GLY A 180 -18.58 4.22 -4.73
CA GLY A 180 -17.87 3.65 -5.88
C GLY A 180 -16.70 4.51 -6.35
N TRP A 181 -16.91 5.81 -6.50
CA TRP A 181 -15.86 6.75 -6.88
C TRP A 181 -14.73 6.85 -5.86
N CYS A 182 -15.09 6.91 -4.56
CA CYS A 182 -14.11 6.96 -3.50
C CYS A 182 -13.26 5.68 -3.45
N CYS A 183 -13.87 4.51 -3.61
CA CYS A 183 -13.14 3.24 -3.70
C CYS A 183 -12.19 3.22 -4.91
N ALA A 184 -12.63 3.68 -6.08
CA ALA A 184 -11.79 3.78 -7.27
C ALA A 184 -10.59 4.72 -7.06
N LEU A 185 -10.81 5.87 -6.41
CA LEU A 185 -9.73 6.80 -6.05
C LEU A 185 -8.73 6.18 -5.08
N ILE A 186 -9.20 5.46 -4.05
CA ILE A 186 -8.32 4.75 -3.11
C ILE A 186 -7.47 3.72 -3.86
N GLN A 187 -8.07 2.93 -4.75
CA GLN A 187 -7.32 1.94 -5.54
C GLN A 187 -6.28 2.60 -6.43
N LEU A 188 -6.63 3.69 -7.13
CA LEU A 188 -5.68 4.48 -7.91
C LEU A 188 -4.50 4.94 -7.04
N PHE A 189 -4.79 5.44 -5.84
CA PHE A 189 -3.78 5.93 -4.91
C PHE A 189 -2.85 4.82 -4.40
N ILE A 190 -3.38 3.61 -4.14
CA ILE A 190 -2.59 2.42 -3.81
C ILE A 190 -1.60 2.11 -4.94
N HIS A 191 -2.03 2.18 -6.20
CA HIS A 191 -1.15 1.92 -7.34
C HIS A 191 -0.06 2.98 -7.49
N LEU A 192 -0.40 4.27 -7.36
CA LEU A 192 0.58 5.36 -7.37
C LEU A 192 1.60 5.21 -6.23
N SER A 193 1.16 4.79 -5.05
CA SER A 193 2.04 4.50 -3.91
C SER A 193 2.97 3.32 -4.19
N LYS A 194 2.48 2.22 -4.81
CA LYS A 194 3.31 1.07 -5.24
C LYS A 194 4.37 1.49 -6.27
N ILE A 195 4.02 2.35 -7.22
CA ILE A 195 4.97 2.93 -8.19
C ILE A 195 6.08 3.69 -7.46
N GLN A 196 5.74 4.54 -6.50
CA GLN A 196 6.74 5.26 -5.70
C GLN A 196 7.66 4.31 -4.91
N VAL A 197 7.11 3.25 -4.34
CA VAL A 197 7.89 2.21 -3.65
C VAL A 197 8.92 1.57 -4.59
N LEU A 198 8.52 1.15 -5.78
CA LEU A 198 9.43 0.55 -6.78
C LEU A 198 10.51 1.54 -7.22
N ARG A 199 10.15 2.81 -7.42
CA ARG A 199 11.13 3.86 -7.75
C ARG A 199 12.14 4.10 -6.64
N VAL A 200 11.69 4.16 -5.40
CA VAL A 200 12.55 4.46 -4.24
C VAL A 200 13.45 3.28 -3.89
N ILE A 201 12.91 2.05 -3.93
CA ILE A 201 13.64 0.86 -3.48
C ILE A 201 14.49 0.28 -4.60
N CYS A 202 13.90 0.08 -5.79
CA CYS A 202 14.56 -0.56 -6.93
C CYS A 202 15.25 0.44 -7.86
N ASN A 203 15.04 1.74 -7.66
CA ASN A 203 15.56 2.81 -8.52
C ASN A 203 15.10 2.70 -9.98
N TYR A 204 13.86 2.22 -10.20
CA TYR A 204 13.27 2.09 -11.53
C TYR A 204 12.75 3.43 -12.06
N GLY A 205 12.71 3.57 -13.39
CA GLY A 205 12.03 4.67 -14.05
C GLY A 205 10.51 4.60 -13.84
N TYR A 206 9.81 5.71 -14.06
CA TYR A 206 8.34 5.77 -13.92
C TYR A 206 7.65 4.73 -14.80
N PHE A 207 8.02 4.64 -16.08
CA PHE A 207 7.41 3.72 -17.04
C PHE A 207 7.52 2.26 -16.58
N THR A 208 8.71 1.81 -16.22
CA THR A 208 8.93 0.43 -15.77
C THR A 208 8.16 0.12 -14.49
N ALA A 209 8.20 1.03 -13.51
CA ALA A 209 7.46 0.87 -12.26
C ALA A 209 5.95 0.80 -12.50
N THR A 210 5.41 1.62 -13.42
CA THR A 210 4.00 1.60 -13.80
C THR A 210 3.61 0.29 -14.46
N VAL A 211 4.39 -0.20 -15.43
CA VAL A 211 4.10 -1.47 -16.12
C VAL A 211 4.08 -2.64 -15.13
N ILE A 212 5.09 -2.74 -14.26
CA ILE A 212 5.16 -3.81 -13.26
C ILE A 212 3.96 -3.77 -12.30
N THR A 213 3.56 -2.57 -11.83
CA THR A 213 2.41 -2.43 -10.93
C THR A 213 1.09 -2.73 -11.62
N LEU A 214 0.92 -2.35 -12.89
CA LEU A 214 -0.29 -2.65 -13.67
C LEU A 214 -0.44 -4.15 -13.93
N ILE A 215 0.65 -4.87 -14.25
CA ILE A 215 0.60 -6.33 -14.40
C ILE A 215 0.27 -6.99 -13.07
N GLY A 216 0.86 -6.52 -11.95
CA GLY A 216 0.52 -6.98 -10.61
C GLY A 216 -0.97 -6.78 -10.28
N TYR A 217 -1.54 -5.65 -10.65
CA TYR A 217 -2.96 -5.38 -10.48
C TYR A 217 -3.84 -6.26 -11.37
N GLY A 218 -3.47 -6.41 -12.64
CA GLY A 218 -4.16 -7.30 -13.55
C GLY A 218 -4.23 -8.75 -13.02
N SER A 219 -3.16 -9.23 -12.39
CA SER A 219 -3.15 -10.57 -11.76
C SER A 219 -4.11 -10.68 -10.56
N GLN A 220 -4.25 -9.62 -9.76
CA GLN A 220 -5.23 -9.55 -8.68
C GLN A 220 -6.67 -9.59 -9.24
N LEU A 221 -6.95 -8.82 -10.30
CA LEU A 221 -8.26 -8.81 -10.95
C LEU A 221 -8.60 -10.16 -11.58
N LEU A 222 -7.64 -10.83 -12.22
CA LEU A 222 -7.84 -12.16 -12.81
C LEU A 222 -8.18 -13.21 -11.73
N LEU A 223 -7.48 -13.19 -10.61
CA LEU A 223 -7.75 -14.09 -9.49
C LEU A 223 -9.15 -13.84 -8.90
N PHE A 224 -9.49 -12.59 -8.73
CA PHE A 224 -10.81 -12.16 -8.28
C PHE A 224 -11.91 -12.59 -9.27
N TYR A 225 -11.73 -12.36 -10.59
CA TYR A 225 -12.66 -12.75 -11.63
C TYR A 225 -12.87 -14.26 -11.73
N SER A 226 -11.80 -15.05 -11.61
CA SER A 226 -11.91 -16.52 -11.67
C SER A 226 -12.72 -17.13 -10.55
N ARG A 227 -12.82 -16.44 -9.39
CA ARG A 227 -13.56 -16.90 -8.21
C ARG A 227 -14.97 -16.35 -8.06
N THR A 228 -15.20 -15.15 -8.56
CA THR A 228 -16.44 -14.40 -8.30
C THR A 228 -17.09 -13.91 -9.59
N GLY A 229 -17.28 -14.74 -10.58
CA GLY A 229 -17.86 -14.34 -11.88
C GLY A 229 -19.07 -13.39 -11.84
N GLU A 230 -19.65 -13.19 -10.66
CA GLU A 230 -20.71 -12.20 -10.38
C GLU A 230 -20.17 -10.77 -10.10
N LEU A 231 -18.97 -10.62 -9.55
CA LEU A 231 -18.47 -9.29 -9.15
C LEU A 231 -17.96 -8.46 -10.31
N PHE A 232 -17.52 -9.08 -11.42
CA PHE A 232 -17.25 -8.37 -12.67
C PHE A 232 -18.52 -7.73 -13.23
N ARG A 233 -19.67 -8.41 -13.12
CA ARG A 233 -20.99 -7.82 -13.39
C ARG A 233 -21.28 -6.64 -12.47
N TYR A 234 -20.95 -6.75 -11.19
CA TYR A 234 -21.16 -5.67 -10.22
C TYR A 234 -20.31 -4.43 -10.52
N TYR A 235 -19.01 -4.59 -10.82
CA TYR A 235 -18.12 -3.46 -11.19
C TYR A 235 -18.49 -2.86 -12.55
N ILE A 236 -18.75 -3.67 -13.56
CA ILE A 236 -19.22 -3.18 -14.87
C ILE A 236 -20.60 -2.55 -14.75
N HIS A 237 -21.51 -3.13 -13.98
CA HIS A 237 -22.82 -2.55 -13.76
C HIS A 237 -22.75 -1.20 -13.03
N ASN A 238 -21.87 -1.06 -12.04
CA ASN A 238 -21.67 0.23 -11.38
C ASN A 238 -20.94 1.23 -12.27
N ILE A 239 -19.94 0.83 -13.07
CA ILE A 239 -19.31 1.71 -14.06
C ILE A 239 -20.32 2.08 -15.15
N TRP A 240 -21.18 1.16 -15.58
CA TRP A 240 -22.23 1.42 -16.57
C TRP A 240 -23.32 2.35 -16.03
N GLN A 241 -23.77 2.16 -14.79
CA GLN A 241 -24.66 3.10 -14.13
C GLN A 241 -24.05 4.51 -14.00
N LEU A 242 -22.74 4.61 -13.72
CA LEU A 242 -22.03 5.87 -13.66
C LEU A 242 -21.89 6.57 -15.03
N CYS A 243 -21.82 5.80 -16.13
CA CYS A 243 -21.77 6.34 -17.50
C CYS A 243 -23.15 6.66 -18.08
N CYS A 244 -24.24 6.10 -17.54
CA CYS A 244 -25.60 6.28 -18.07
C CYS A 244 -26.49 7.25 -17.26
N TYR A 245 -25.99 7.80 -16.15
CA TYR A 245 -26.69 8.80 -15.31
C TYR A 245 -26.15 10.23 -15.49
N TYR A 246 -25.59 10.52 -16.67
CA TYR A 246 -25.35 11.88 -17.17
C TYR A 246 -26.05 12.09 -18.49
#